data_d117aa2a6464e604ebaeece0a87c9018
#
_entry.id   d117aa2a6464e604ebaeece0a87c9018
#
_cell.length_a   1.000
_cell.length_b   1.000
_cell.length_c   1.000
_cell.angle_alpha   90.00
_cell.angle_beta   90.00
_cell.angle_gamma   90.00
#
_symmetry.space_group_name_H-M   'P 1'
#
loop_
_entity.id
_entity.type
_entity.pdbx_description
1 polymer ?
#
loop_
_entity_poly.entity_id
_entity_poly.type
_entity_poly.pdbx_seq_one_letter_code
_entity_poly.pdbx_strand_id
1 'polypeptide(L)'
;FSVMSYNVRLFNKYSWIDSSSIPASIEDLIRVKNPDVLCLQEYSRSEAPRLDAYDYKYIQPSREMGKSPLAIYSKFPILDQGYIDFEASTNSGAFIDISFRNKRLRVYNLHLESFRINAEDSLFSNPNSEALQLKFDEVFRKQLTQIDQFNAVEAVNDFPSIVCTDLNNTQFSKAYKALSVDRNDAFTLAGKG
;
A
#
# COMPACT_ATOMS: atom_id res chain seq x y z
N PHE A 1 13.97 0.36 15.01
CA PHE A 1 13.16 -0.27 13.97
C PHE A 1 12.47 0.80 13.16
N SER A 2 12.64 0.75 11.85
CA SER A 2 12.07 1.71 10.92
C SER A 2 11.29 1.01 9.81
N VAL A 3 10.16 1.63 9.42
CA VAL A 3 9.33 1.14 8.32
C VAL A 3 9.09 2.28 7.33
N MET A 4 9.15 1.98 6.05
CA MET A 4 8.81 2.91 4.98
C MET A 4 7.67 2.34 4.16
N SER A 5 6.62 3.11 3.94
CA SER A 5 5.54 2.83 2.99
C SER A 5 5.66 3.77 1.81
N TYR A 6 5.61 3.24 0.58
CA TYR A 6 5.81 4.06 -0.60
C TYR A 6 5.08 3.48 -1.82
N ASN A 7 4.12 4.23 -2.37
CA ASN A 7 3.57 3.92 -3.68
C ASN A 7 4.56 4.37 -4.75
N VAL A 8 5.14 3.41 -5.47
CA VAL A 8 6.20 3.66 -6.46
C VAL A 8 5.69 3.86 -7.88
N ARG A 9 4.37 3.84 -8.07
CA ARG A 9 3.70 4.06 -9.35
C ARG A 9 4.40 3.34 -10.51
N LEU A 10 4.54 2.00 -10.37
CA LEU A 10 5.19 1.12 -11.32
C LEU A 10 6.62 1.57 -11.74
N PHE A 11 7.30 2.36 -10.90
CA PHE A 11 8.62 2.95 -11.18
C PHE A 11 8.65 3.77 -12.48
N ASN A 12 7.55 4.50 -12.76
CA ASN A 12 7.40 5.30 -13.98
C ASN A 12 7.39 4.50 -15.31
N LYS A 13 6.97 3.24 -15.26
CA LYS A 13 6.96 2.30 -16.41
C LYS A 13 6.34 2.88 -17.68
N TYR A 14 5.33 3.72 -17.57
CA TYR A 14 4.61 4.30 -18.69
C TYR A 14 5.02 5.76 -18.98
N SER A 15 6.17 6.18 -18.46
CA SER A 15 6.73 7.52 -18.69
C SER A 15 5.76 8.67 -18.36
N TRP A 16 4.98 8.53 -17.26
CA TRP A 16 4.12 9.64 -16.79
C TRP A 16 4.91 10.90 -16.46
N ILE A 17 6.17 10.72 -16.06
CA ILE A 17 7.16 11.77 -15.93
C ILE A 17 8.18 11.53 -17.02
N ASP A 18 8.42 12.53 -17.87
CA ASP A 18 9.42 12.45 -18.94
C ASP A 18 10.84 12.54 -18.36
N SER A 19 11.25 11.47 -17.71
CA SER A 19 12.59 11.31 -17.14
C SER A 19 12.93 9.84 -16.95
N SER A 20 14.04 9.42 -17.51
CA SER A 20 14.59 8.08 -17.33
C SER A 20 15.24 7.86 -15.96
N SER A 21 15.44 8.92 -15.17
CA SER A 21 16.11 8.85 -13.87
C SER A 21 15.16 8.46 -12.71
N ILE A 22 13.86 8.35 -12.93
CA ILE A 22 12.89 8.12 -11.86
C ILE A 22 13.15 6.82 -11.10
N PRO A 23 13.39 5.66 -11.75
CA PRO A 23 13.72 4.42 -11.01
C PRO A 23 14.97 4.57 -10.14
N ALA A 24 16.01 5.20 -10.65
CA ALA A 24 17.26 5.46 -9.91
C ALA A 24 17.03 6.43 -8.74
N SER A 25 16.20 7.46 -8.91
CA SER A 25 15.86 8.39 -7.83
C SER A 25 15.07 7.71 -6.71
N ILE A 26 14.17 6.77 -7.04
CA ILE A 26 13.44 5.96 -6.07
C ILE A 26 14.41 5.04 -5.31
N GLU A 27 15.34 4.39 -6.02
CA GLU A 27 16.38 3.54 -5.42
C GLU A 27 17.26 4.36 -4.46
N ASP A 28 17.72 5.53 -4.87
CA ASP A 28 18.53 6.44 -4.05
C ASP A 28 17.78 6.88 -2.78
N LEU A 29 16.49 7.22 -2.89
CA LEU A 29 15.66 7.55 -1.74
C LEU A 29 15.61 6.38 -0.75
N ILE A 30 15.33 5.17 -1.23
CA ILE A 30 15.27 3.96 -0.41
C ILE A 30 16.64 3.70 0.25
N ARG A 31 17.72 3.81 -0.51
CA ARG A 31 19.09 3.62 -0.01
C ARG A 31 19.47 4.63 1.07
N VAL A 32 19.12 5.91 0.87
CA VAL A 32 19.40 6.98 1.86
C VAL A 32 18.57 6.81 3.13
N LYS A 33 17.29 6.47 3.02
CA LYS A 33 16.40 6.22 4.16
C LYS A 33 16.71 4.92 4.86
N ASN A 34 17.16 3.92 4.11
CA ASN A 34 17.60 2.61 4.59
C ASN A 34 16.68 1.97 5.64
N PRO A 35 15.36 1.90 5.41
CA PRO A 35 14.42 1.36 6.39
C PRO A 35 14.69 -0.12 6.67
N ASP A 36 14.25 -0.60 7.84
CA ASP A 36 14.36 -2.01 8.22
C ASP A 36 13.35 -2.88 7.48
N VAL A 37 12.15 -2.33 7.24
CA VAL A 37 11.10 -2.93 6.40
C VAL A 37 10.60 -1.88 5.41
N LEU A 38 10.43 -2.29 4.16
CA LEU A 38 9.97 -1.45 3.06
C LEU A 38 8.73 -2.06 2.42
N CYS A 39 7.60 -1.34 2.49
CA CYS A 39 6.32 -1.69 1.87
C CYS A 39 6.12 -0.86 0.61
N LEU A 40 6.00 -1.52 -0.55
CA LEU A 40 5.82 -0.86 -1.84
C LEU A 40 4.46 -1.19 -2.42
N GLN A 41 3.71 -0.17 -2.82
CA GLN A 41 2.46 -0.29 -3.58
C GLN A 41 2.74 0.06 -5.05
N GLU A 42 1.89 -0.43 -5.95
CA GLU A 42 2.07 -0.34 -7.40
C GLU A 42 3.47 -0.79 -7.86
N TYR A 43 3.87 -1.95 -7.38
CA TYR A 43 5.18 -2.52 -7.67
C TYR A 43 5.23 -3.12 -9.09
N SER A 44 6.29 -2.85 -9.84
CA SER A 44 6.55 -3.49 -11.13
C SER A 44 7.81 -4.36 -11.06
N ARG A 45 7.66 -5.68 -11.30
CA ARG A 45 8.81 -6.60 -11.28
C ARG A 45 9.84 -6.29 -12.37
N SER A 46 9.39 -5.78 -13.53
CA SER A 46 10.27 -5.48 -14.67
C SER A 46 11.06 -4.19 -14.50
N GLU A 47 10.52 -3.24 -13.71
CA GLU A 47 11.10 -1.90 -13.56
C GLU A 47 11.77 -1.69 -12.20
N ALA A 48 11.56 -2.63 -11.27
CA ALA A 48 12.08 -2.49 -9.92
C ALA A 48 13.61 -2.49 -9.91
N PRO A 49 14.23 -1.53 -9.22
CA PRO A 49 15.68 -1.52 -9.02
C PRO A 49 16.12 -2.67 -8.12
N ARG A 50 17.41 -2.92 -8.10
CA ARG A 50 17.99 -3.89 -7.17
C ARG A 50 18.06 -3.30 -5.78
N LEU A 51 17.45 -3.98 -4.82
CA LEU A 51 17.42 -3.56 -3.41
C LEU A 51 18.24 -4.55 -2.57
N ASP A 52 19.56 -4.57 -2.82
CA ASP A 52 20.50 -5.56 -2.25
C ASP A 52 20.69 -5.42 -0.71
N ALA A 53 20.18 -4.34 -0.11
CA ALA A 53 20.19 -4.15 1.33
C ALA A 53 19.18 -5.02 2.09
N TYR A 54 18.33 -5.76 1.37
CA TYR A 54 17.28 -6.58 1.95
C TYR A 54 17.48 -8.06 1.59
N ASP A 55 17.80 -8.87 2.58
CA ASP A 55 18.00 -10.30 2.41
C ASP A 55 16.69 -11.06 2.17
N TYR A 56 15.58 -10.49 2.66
CA TYR A 56 14.26 -11.14 2.61
C TYR A 56 13.26 -10.26 1.89
N LYS A 57 12.38 -10.90 1.10
CA LYS A 57 11.31 -10.18 0.39
C LYS A 57 10.13 -11.08 0.12
N TYR A 58 8.95 -10.49 0.17
CA TYR A 58 7.73 -11.05 -0.36
C TYR A 58 7.22 -10.15 -1.48
N ILE A 59 7.06 -10.70 -2.66
CA ILE A 59 6.45 -10.02 -3.80
C ILE A 59 5.20 -10.81 -4.17
N GLN A 60 4.06 -10.15 -4.03
CA GLN A 60 2.77 -10.76 -4.29
C GLN A 60 2.76 -11.46 -5.65
N PRO A 61 2.33 -12.73 -5.73
CA PRO A 61 2.15 -13.42 -7.00
C PRO A 61 1.14 -12.67 -7.87
N SER A 62 1.49 -12.45 -9.12
CA SER A 62 0.53 -11.94 -10.11
C SER A 62 -0.39 -13.11 -10.49
N ARG A 63 -1.52 -13.26 -9.80
CA ARG A 63 -2.46 -14.37 -10.05
C ARG A 63 -3.43 -14.08 -11.18
N GLU A 64 -3.73 -12.81 -11.44
CA GLU A 64 -4.67 -12.40 -12.47
C GLU A 64 -4.19 -11.15 -13.19
N MET A 65 -4.51 -11.04 -14.48
CA MET A 65 -4.27 -9.81 -15.23
C MET A 65 -5.06 -8.65 -14.58
N GLY A 66 -4.39 -7.55 -14.28
CA GLY A 66 -5.00 -6.31 -13.82
C GLY A 66 -4.87 -5.99 -12.32
N LYS A 67 -4.35 -6.90 -11.48
CA LYS A 67 -4.05 -6.54 -10.08
C LYS A 67 -2.70 -5.82 -9.97
N SER A 68 -2.70 -4.73 -9.22
CA SER A 68 -1.48 -3.96 -8.90
C SER A 68 -0.68 -4.72 -7.84
N PRO A 69 0.53 -5.24 -8.17
CA PRO A 69 1.29 -6.03 -7.22
C PRO A 69 1.79 -5.19 -6.04
N LEU A 70 1.91 -5.86 -4.90
CA LEU A 70 2.54 -5.33 -3.69
C LEU A 70 3.88 -6.04 -3.48
N ALA A 71 4.84 -5.33 -2.88
CA ALA A 71 6.08 -5.92 -2.42
C ALA A 71 6.39 -5.49 -0.98
N ILE A 72 6.97 -6.40 -0.20
CA ILE A 72 7.49 -6.10 1.13
C ILE A 72 8.92 -6.64 1.18
N TYR A 73 9.87 -5.78 1.49
CA TYR A 73 11.26 -6.11 1.69
C TYR A 73 11.61 -5.99 3.17
N SER A 74 12.44 -6.89 3.67
CA SER A 74 12.82 -6.94 5.08
C SER A 74 14.31 -7.26 5.24
N LYS A 75 14.97 -6.61 6.20
CA LYS A 75 16.29 -6.99 6.70
C LYS A 75 16.23 -8.15 7.70
N PHE A 76 15.01 -8.48 8.19
CA PHE A 76 14.79 -9.56 9.14
C PHE A 76 14.22 -10.80 8.46
N PRO A 77 14.51 -12.00 8.99
CA PRO A 77 13.92 -13.23 8.48
C PRO A 77 12.40 -13.19 8.45
N ILE A 78 11.83 -13.60 7.31
CA ILE A 78 10.40 -13.77 7.12
C ILE A 78 10.03 -15.18 7.63
N LEU A 79 9.13 -15.24 8.60
CA LEU A 79 8.64 -16.46 9.22
C LEU A 79 7.39 -16.99 8.54
N ASP A 80 6.57 -16.07 8.02
CA ASP A 80 5.32 -16.35 7.33
C ASP A 80 4.97 -15.20 6.40
N GLN A 81 4.15 -15.45 5.38
CA GLN A 81 3.77 -14.45 4.39
C GLN A 81 2.47 -14.81 3.69
N GLY A 82 1.73 -13.83 3.26
CA GLY A 82 0.49 -14.06 2.54
C GLY A 82 -0.04 -12.80 1.86
N TYR A 83 -1.17 -12.96 1.20
CA TYR A 83 -1.88 -11.85 0.60
C TYR A 83 -3.35 -11.87 1.01
N ILE A 84 -3.99 -10.71 0.94
CA ILE A 84 -5.40 -10.50 1.19
C ILE A 84 -6.02 -10.12 -0.15
N ASP A 85 -6.87 -10.98 -0.67
CA ASP A 85 -7.58 -10.72 -1.91
C ASP A 85 -8.79 -9.84 -1.62
N PHE A 86 -8.80 -8.65 -2.18
CA PHE A 86 -9.96 -7.78 -2.13
C PHE A 86 -10.89 -8.14 -3.30
N GLU A 87 -12.04 -8.69 -2.98
CA GLU A 87 -13.02 -9.12 -3.98
C GLU A 87 -13.46 -7.96 -4.88
N ALA A 88 -13.66 -8.25 -6.16
CA ALA A 88 -14.10 -7.28 -7.18
C ALA A 88 -13.23 -6.00 -7.27
N SER A 89 -11.94 -6.10 -6.91
CA SER A 89 -10.97 -5.00 -6.97
C SER A 89 -9.69 -5.43 -7.68
N THR A 90 -8.99 -4.48 -8.29
CA THR A 90 -7.62 -4.66 -8.78
C THR A 90 -6.58 -4.44 -7.68
N ASN A 91 -7.01 -4.04 -6.51
CA ASN A 91 -6.19 -3.77 -5.33
C ASN A 91 -6.20 -4.98 -4.38
N SER A 92 -5.29 -4.99 -3.42
CA SER A 92 -5.10 -6.12 -2.50
C SER A 92 -4.34 -5.69 -1.25
N GLY A 93 -4.20 -6.61 -0.32
CA GLY A 93 -3.27 -6.53 0.79
C GLY A 93 -2.22 -7.63 0.74
N ALA A 94 -1.12 -7.41 1.41
CA ALA A 94 -0.07 -8.40 1.64
C ALA A 94 0.40 -8.33 3.07
N PHE A 95 0.97 -9.41 3.60
CA PHE A 95 1.62 -9.38 4.91
C PHE A 95 2.88 -10.24 4.92
N ILE A 96 3.77 -9.90 5.81
CA ILE A 96 4.88 -10.75 6.27
C ILE A 96 4.90 -10.77 7.79
N ASP A 97 5.30 -11.90 8.35
CA ASP A 97 5.67 -12.03 9.74
C ASP A 97 7.18 -12.10 9.85
N ILE A 98 7.77 -11.21 10.61
CA ILE A 98 9.21 -11.14 10.78
C ILE A 98 9.64 -11.51 12.21
N SER A 99 10.86 -12.01 12.33
CA SER A 99 11.52 -12.19 13.62
C SER A 99 12.29 -10.93 13.99
N PHE A 100 11.75 -10.15 14.93
CA PHE A 100 12.41 -8.95 15.44
C PHE A 100 12.63 -9.08 16.96
N ARG A 101 13.89 -9.03 17.41
CA ARG A 101 14.28 -9.17 18.83
C ARG A 101 13.65 -10.39 19.51
N ASN A 102 13.67 -11.53 18.86
CA ASN A 102 13.05 -12.78 19.30
C ASN A 102 11.54 -12.73 19.53
N LYS A 103 10.86 -11.75 18.91
CA LYS A 103 9.40 -11.65 18.89
C LYS A 103 8.92 -11.69 17.46
N ARG A 104 7.74 -12.25 17.25
CA ARG A 104 7.04 -12.21 15.96
C ARG A 104 6.30 -10.88 15.83
N LEU A 105 6.48 -10.22 14.71
CA LEU A 105 5.85 -8.95 14.36
C LEU A 105 5.27 -9.10 12.96
N ARG A 106 3.99 -8.79 12.79
CA ARG A 106 3.34 -8.78 11.48
C ARG A 106 3.42 -7.39 10.86
N VAL A 107 3.78 -7.33 9.58
CA VAL A 107 3.75 -6.09 8.80
C VAL A 107 2.82 -6.28 7.62
N TYR A 108 1.77 -5.50 7.57
CA TYR A 108 0.82 -5.44 6.46
C TYR A 108 1.21 -4.34 5.48
N ASN A 109 0.97 -4.61 4.21
CA ASN A 109 1.05 -3.65 3.11
C ASN A 109 -0.29 -3.67 2.37
N LEU A 110 -1.07 -2.61 2.47
CA LEU A 110 -2.40 -2.51 1.86
C LEU A 110 -2.40 -1.46 0.76
N HIS A 111 -3.18 -1.71 -0.28
CA HIS A 111 -3.50 -0.73 -1.30
C HIS A 111 -5.01 -0.78 -1.55
N LEU A 112 -5.72 0.26 -1.11
CA LEU A 112 -7.18 0.33 -1.21
C LEU A 112 -7.61 0.93 -2.55
N GLU A 113 -8.89 0.74 -2.89
CA GLU A 113 -9.49 1.22 -4.15
C GLU A 113 -9.22 2.71 -4.36
N SER A 114 -8.80 3.08 -5.57
CA SER A 114 -8.56 4.46 -5.96
C SER A 114 -9.72 5.02 -6.77
N PHE A 115 -9.89 6.33 -6.73
CA PHE A 115 -10.95 7.00 -7.49
C PHE A 115 -10.73 6.94 -9.01
N ARG A 116 -9.50 6.65 -9.46
CA ARG A 116 -9.13 6.61 -10.89
C ARG A 116 -9.67 7.82 -11.65
N ILE A 117 -9.44 9.00 -11.10
CA ILE A 117 -9.88 10.26 -11.66
C ILE A 117 -8.71 10.87 -12.41
N ASN A 118 -8.88 11.11 -13.72
CA ASN A 118 -7.92 11.86 -14.52
C ASN A 118 -8.36 13.31 -14.58
N ALA A 119 -7.40 14.24 -14.58
CA ALA A 119 -7.69 15.68 -14.69
C ALA A 119 -8.47 16.06 -15.98
N GLU A 120 -8.37 15.21 -17.01
CA GLU A 120 -9.06 15.36 -18.28
C GLU A 120 -10.46 14.71 -18.30
N ASP A 121 -10.88 14.05 -17.22
CA ASP A 121 -12.21 13.46 -17.13
C ASP A 121 -13.28 14.55 -17.23
N SER A 122 -14.19 14.41 -18.19
CA SER A 122 -15.35 15.32 -18.38
C SER A 122 -16.24 15.42 -17.13
N LEU A 123 -16.08 14.49 -16.18
CA LEU A 123 -16.74 14.52 -14.87
C LEU A 123 -16.38 15.75 -14.03
N PHE A 124 -15.19 16.36 -14.25
CA PHE A 124 -14.79 17.60 -13.57
C PHE A 124 -15.37 18.87 -14.20
N SER A 125 -15.87 18.81 -15.42
CA SER A 125 -16.54 19.96 -16.05
C SER A 125 -17.78 20.39 -15.26
N ASN A 126 -18.36 19.47 -14.48
CA ASN A 126 -19.46 19.75 -13.56
C ASN A 126 -19.25 19.00 -12.22
N PRO A 127 -18.62 19.63 -11.22
CA PRO A 127 -18.31 19.00 -9.93
C PRO A 127 -19.55 18.57 -9.13
N ASN A 128 -20.74 19.05 -9.52
CA ASN A 128 -22.03 18.66 -8.92
C ASN A 128 -22.75 17.59 -9.75
N SER A 129 -22.06 16.91 -10.70
CA SER A 129 -22.69 15.87 -11.50
C SER A 129 -23.07 14.66 -10.64
N GLU A 130 -24.27 14.15 -10.80
CA GLU A 130 -24.74 12.92 -10.16
C GLU A 130 -23.81 11.74 -10.44
N ALA A 131 -23.24 11.65 -11.66
CA ALA A 131 -22.27 10.63 -12.04
C ALA A 131 -21.00 10.68 -11.20
N LEU A 132 -20.50 11.86 -10.86
CA LEU A 132 -19.32 12.01 -9.99
C LEU A 132 -19.64 11.57 -8.56
N GLN A 133 -20.80 11.94 -8.04
CA GLN A 133 -21.26 11.51 -6.71
C GLN A 133 -21.41 9.99 -6.62
N LEU A 134 -22.02 9.36 -7.62
CA LEU A 134 -22.15 7.90 -7.70
C LEU A 134 -20.79 7.20 -7.74
N LYS A 135 -19.82 7.74 -8.48
CA LYS A 135 -18.45 7.21 -8.52
C LYS A 135 -17.78 7.29 -7.16
N PHE A 136 -17.91 8.41 -6.45
CA PHE A 136 -17.37 8.55 -5.09
C PHE A 136 -18.01 7.55 -4.12
N ASP A 137 -19.34 7.43 -4.16
CA ASP A 137 -20.08 6.52 -3.28
C ASP A 137 -19.69 5.05 -3.53
N GLU A 138 -19.45 4.67 -4.79
CA GLU A 138 -18.97 3.34 -5.14
C GLU A 138 -17.59 3.07 -4.54
N VAL A 139 -16.64 3.99 -4.74
CA VAL A 139 -15.27 3.84 -4.24
C VAL A 139 -15.26 3.82 -2.70
N PHE A 140 -15.99 4.70 -2.05
CA PHE A 140 -16.09 4.70 -0.58
C PHE A 140 -16.66 3.40 -0.04
N ARG A 141 -17.69 2.82 -0.67
CA ARG A 141 -18.23 1.52 -0.27
C ARG A 141 -17.21 0.40 -0.47
N LYS A 142 -16.50 0.37 -1.60
CA LYS A 142 -15.43 -0.59 -1.85
C LYS A 142 -14.32 -0.51 -0.80
N GLN A 143 -13.85 0.69 -0.48
CA GLN A 143 -12.82 0.88 0.55
C GLN A 143 -13.27 0.35 1.92
N LEU A 144 -14.51 0.59 2.33
CA LEU A 144 -15.04 0.05 3.57
C LEU A 144 -15.09 -1.48 3.55
N THR A 145 -15.58 -2.10 2.46
CA THR A 145 -15.57 -3.55 2.30
C THR A 145 -14.16 -4.13 2.37
N GLN A 146 -13.18 -3.48 1.74
CA GLN A 146 -11.78 -3.91 1.79
C GLN A 146 -11.19 -3.82 3.21
N ILE A 147 -11.57 -2.80 3.97
CA ILE A 147 -11.18 -2.67 5.38
C ILE A 147 -11.83 -3.76 6.24
N ASP A 148 -13.09 -4.10 5.99
CA ASP A 148 -13.76 -5.20 6.68
C ASP A 148 -13.08 -6.54 6.39
N GLN A 149 -12.69 -6.79 5.14
CA GLN A 149 -11.92 -7.98 4.74
C GLN A 149 -10.54 -8.01 5.42
N PHE A 150 -9.84 -6.88 5.47
CA PHE A 150 -8.57 -6.75 6.19
C PHE A 150 -8.76 -7.01 7.69
N ASN A 151 -9.75 -6.38 8.33
CA ASN A 151 -10.02 -6.54 9.76
C ASN A 151 -10.37 -7.98 10.11
N ALA A 152 -11.04 -8.73 9.23
CA ALA A 152 -11.30 -10.16 9.44
C ALA A 152 -10.00 -10.99 9.46
N VAL A 153 -9.01 -10.63 8.62
CA VAL A 153 -7.68 -11.27 8.63
C VAL A 153 -6.87 -10.86 9.87
N GLU A 154 -6.97 -9.58 10.25
CA GLU A 154 -6.27 -9.06 11.45
C GLU A 154 -6.84 -9.66 12.74
N ALA A 155 -8.14 -9.89 12.81
CA ALA A 155 -8.82 -10.40 14.02
C ALA A 155 -8.32 -11.79 14.47
N VAL A 156 -7.72 -12.57 13.58
CA VAL A 156 -7.10 -13.88 13.90
C VAL A 156 -5.58 -13.80 14.08
N ASN A 157 -5.03 -12.60 14.09
CA ASN A 157 -3.60 -12.38 14.31
C ASN A 157 -3.32 -12.12 15.80
N ASP A 158 -2.52 -12.98 16.40
CA ASP A 158 -2.13 -12.90 17.82
C ASP A 158 -0.85 -12.08 18.07
N PHE A 159 -0.26 -11.51 17.00
CA PHE A 159 1.01 -10.80 17.12
C PHE A 159 0.82 -9.30 17.01
N PRO A 160 1.71 -8.50 17.63
CA PRO A 160 1.76 -7.07 17.30
C PRO A 160 1.86 -6.84 15.81
N SER A 161 1.17 -5.83 15.32
CA SER A 161 1.15 -5.53 13.89
C SER A 161 1.46 -4.08 13.58
N ILE A 162 1.97 -3.87 12.36
CA ILE A 162 2.14 -2.56 11.72
C ILE A 162 1.40 -2.61 10.40
N VAL A 163 0.58 -1.59 10.13
CA VAL A 163 -0.17 -1.45 8.88
C VAL A 163 0.41 -0.31 8.08
N CYS A 164 1.00 -0.64 6.93
CA CYS A 164 1.36 0.30 5.88
C CYS A 164 0.24 0.32 4.85
N THR A 165 -0.23 1.48 4.44
CA THR A 165 -1.32 1.55 3.48
C THR A 165 -1.19 2.73 2.53
N ASP A 166 -1.48 2.48 1.26
CA ASP A 166 -2.00 3.52 0.39
C ASP A 166 -3.53 3.49 0.50
N LEU A 167 -4.05 4.39 1.31
CA LEU A 167 -5.47 4.47 1.61
C LEU A 167 -6.28 5.01 0.42
N ASN A 168 -5.64 5.72 -0.52
CA ASN A 168 -6.32 6.47 -1.58
C ASN A 168 -7.44 7.39 -1.06
N ASN A 169 -7.28 7.90 0.18
CA ASN A 169 -8.26 8.74 0.84
C ASN A 169 -7.58 9.63 1.90
N THR A 170 -8.33 10.55 2.46
CA THR A 170 -7.84 11.47 3.49
C THR A 170 -8.13 10.96 4.91
N GLN A 171 -7.43 11.52 5.90
CA GLN A 171 -7.65 11.27 7.32
C GLN A 171 -9.07 11.63 7.81
N PHE A 172 -9.85 12.39 7.03
CA PHE A 172 -11.23 12.78 7.37
C PHE A 172 -12.26 11.77 6.87
N SER A 173 -11.85 10.79 6.06
CA SER A 173 -12.73 9.80 5.45
C SER A 173 -13.25 8.77 6.44
N LYS A 174 -14.39 8.14 6.09
CA LYS A 174 -14.91 6.98 6.83
C LYS A 174 -13.93 5.79 6.76
N ALA A 175 -13.25 5.62 5.61
CA ALA A 175 -12.25 4.57 5.43
C ALA A 175 -11.08 4.74 6.41
N TYR A 176 -10.52 5.94 6.54
CA TYR A 176 -9.48 6.20 7.53
C TYR A 176 -9.96 5.92 8.96
N LYS A 177 -11.13 6.41 9.32
CA LYS A 177 -11.70 6.19 10.65
C LYS A 177 -11.90 4.71 10.96
N ALA A 178 -12.40 3.92 10.00
CA ALA A 178 -12.59 2.49 10.18
C ALA A 178 -11.26 1.73 10.30
N LEU A 179 -10.23 2.12 9.51
CA LEU A 179 -8.92 1.48 9.57
C LEU A 179 -8.14 1.86 10.84
N SER A 180 -8.33 3.06 11.38
CA SER A 180 -7.58 3.57 12.54
C SER A 180 -8.16 3.18 13.91
N VAL A 181 -9.28 2.45 13.96
CA VAL A 181 -9.84 1.94 15.22
C VAL A 181 -8.79 1.08 15.93
N ASP A 182 -8.55 1.38 17.21
CA ASP A 182 -7.57 0.70 18.07
C ASP A 182 -6.12 0.70 17.53
N ARG A 183 -5.80 1.61 16.61
CA ARG A 183 -4.46 1.79 16.04
C ARG A 183 -3.94 3.20 16.24
N ASN A 184 -2.63 3.29 16.41
CA ASN A 184 -1.93 4.57 16.47
C ASN A 184 -1.45 4.95 15.06
N ASP A 185 -1.89 6.09 14.56
CA ASP A 185 -1.37 6.65 13.31
C ASP A 185 -0.07 7.41 13.59
N ALA A 186 1.01 6.93 12.99
CA ALA A 186 2.33 7.50 13.16
C ALA A 186 2.42 8.96 12.68
N PHE A 187 1.67 9.32 11.63
CA PHE A 187 1.67 10.69 11.12
C PHE A 187 0.96 11.66 12.07
N THR A 188 -0.20 11.27 12.60
CA THR A 188 -0.95 12.12 13.54
C THR A 188 -0.25 12.28 14.89
N LEU A 189 0.53 11.26 15.31
CA LEU A 189 1.23 11.30 16.59
C LEU A 189 2.59 12.02 16.54
N ALA A 190 3.31 11.91 15.44
CA ALA A 190 4.70 12.37 15.34
C ALA A 190 5.06 13.06 14.02
N GLY A 191 4.13 13.14 13.07
CA GLY A 191 4.34 13.81 11.79
C GLY A 191 4.48 15.32 11.94
N LYS A 192 5.23 15.90 11.00
CA LYS A 192 5.35 17.35 10.84
C LYS A 192 4.78 17.67 9.47
N GLY A 193 3.46 17.84 9.40
CA GLY A 193 2.74 18.19 8.19
C GLY A 193 2.91 19.64 7.81
#